data_a32333b952e0baa82fd5521e8b699c81
#
_entry.id   a32333b952e0baa82fd5521e8b699c81
#
_cell.length_a   1.000
_cell.length_b   1.000
_cell.length_c   1.000
_cell.angle_alpha   90.00
_cell.angle_beta   90.00
_cell.angle_gamma   90.00
#
_symmetry.space_group_name_H-M   'P 1'
#
loop_
_entity.id
_entity.type
_entity.pdbx_description
1 polymer ?
#
loop_
_entity_poly.entity_id
_entity_poly.type
_entity_poly.pdbx_seq_one_letter_code
_entity_poly.pdbx_strand_id
1 'polypeptide(L)'
;AESILYSHIPGYEGPSPKQDAVENLKKAIKLSNPQSQPLKLVSEKFFKEQAHLKTSTKIRKTNNIQDFMKWIGMVDIREIKKVHAGNYVTYLSESGKMAHNTLSNKVSDIKSLFTWAESRGIVEYNPFVKVLLPKKAKKIKRIPWDNNHILTFLNFPKIEFNDIAATAIAIYTGMRLDEICNLKFDDIYEDAFHIHEGKTESAARTVPIHSILSNLLTQCESKSKDGYVITGLNPGGYDQKRSWNFQKRLGRLRKHAGLPETVVFHSLRNTFATRMENLGVPKNHISQLMGHEDGNMALDVYSGGLAIEPLRESIGRLSYGHEVDAL
;
A
#
# COMPACT_ATOMS: atom_id res chain seq x y z
N ALA A 1 31.88 -37.77 26.06
CA ALA A 1 31.29 -36.68 26.83
C ALA A 1 30.18 -35.91 26.05
N GLU A 2 30.18 -35.97 24.70
CA GLU A 2 29.18 -35.25 23.85
C GLU A 2 27.87 -36.01 23.66
N SER A 3 27.82 -37.32 23.90
CA SER A 3 26.58 -38.11 23.80
C SER A 3 25.60 -37.89 24.95
N ILE A 4 26.02 -37.22 26.01
CA ILE A 4 25.24 -37.00 27.23
C ILE A 4 24.38 -35.73 27.19
N LEU A 5 24.70 -34.76 26.31
CA LEU A 5 24.00 -33.45 26.27
C LEU A 5 22.60 -33.49 25.65
N TYR A 6 22.25 -34.51 24.88
CA TYR A 6 20.99 -34.55 24.16
C TYR A 6 20.08 -35.75 24.47
N SER A 7 20.53 -36.65 25.36
CA SER A 7 19.73 -37.76 25.82
C SER A 7 18.61 -37.41 26.83
N HIS A 8 18.45 -36.11 27.16
CA HIS A 8 17.58 -35.64 28.21
C HIS A 8 16.39 -34.81 27.77
N ILE A 9 16.09 -34.77 26.46
CA ILE A 9 14.85 -34.13 25.95
C ILE A 9 13.87 -35.27 25.68
N PRO A 10 12.88 -35.53 26.55
CA PRO A 10 11.87 -36.54 26.29
C PRO A 10 11.05 -36.16 25.08
N GLY A 11 10.98 -37.04 24.08
CA GLY A 11 10.18 -36.81 22.85
C GLY A 11 10.92 -36.17 21.69
N TYR A 12 12.23 -35.98 21.74
CA TYR A 12 12.97 -35.54 20.54
C TYR A 12 13.21 -36.71 19.58
N GLU A 13 12.42 -36.77 18.52
CA GLU A 13 12.57 -37.76 17.42
C GLU A 13 13.34 -37.19 16.20
N GLY A 14 13.96 -36.04 16.34
CA GLY A 14 14.73 -35.39 15.29
C GLY A 14 16.14 -35.93 15.12
N PRO A 15 16.84 -35.65 14.00
CA PRO A 15 18.22 -36.05 13.78
C PRO A 15 19.15 -35.45 14.85
N SER A 16 20.18 -36.20 15.25
CA SER A 16 21.14 -35.73 16.26
C SER A 16 21.88 -34.46 15.77
N PRO A 17 22.33 -33.54 16.65
CA PRO A 17 23.07 -32.34 16.26
C PRO A 17 24.29 -32.62 15.39
N LYS A 18 24.92 -33.77 15.56
CA LYS A 18 26.01 -34.23 14.68
C LYS A 18 25.51 -34.56 13.27
N GLN A 19 24.34 -35.20 13.16
CA GLN A 19 23.73 -35.48 11.86
C GLN A 19 23.29 -34.19 11.15
N ASP A 20 22.70 -33.24 11.87
CA ASP A 20 22.35 -31.91 11.34
C ASP A 20 23.59 -31.12 10.89
N ALA A 21 24.66 -31.15 11.66
CA ALA A 21 25.91 -30.48 11.30
C ALA A 21 26.56 -31.11 10.06
N VAL A 22 26.57 -32.45 9.95
CA VAL A 22 27.07 -33.17 8.78
C VAL A 22 26.20 -32.90 7.55
N GLU A 23 24.89 -32.87 7.71
CA GLU A 23 23.98 -32.54 6.62
C GLU A 23 24.14 -31.10 6.13
N ASN A 24 24.25 -30.15 7.05
CA ASN A 24 24.53 -28.76 6.73
C ASN A 24 25.89 -28.57 6.05
N LEU A 25 26.93 -29.31 6.47
CA LEU A 25 28.24 -29.32 5.83
C LEU A 25 28.17 -29.89 4.40
N LYS A 26 27.48 -31.00 4.19
CA LYS A 26 27.22 -31.56 2.85
C LYS A 26 26.50 -30.57 1.94
N LYS A 27 25.47 -29.88 2.46
CA LYS A 27 24.77 -28.82 1.74
C LYS A 27 25.69 -27.66 1.39
N ALA A 28 26.54 -27.23 2.35
CA ALA A 28 27.50 -26.15 2.12
C ALA A 28 28.54 -26.51 1.04
N ILE A 29 29.08 -27.74 1.10
CA ILE A 29 30.03 -28.26 0.08
C ILE A 29 29.37 -28.31 -1.32
N LYS A 30 28.12 -28.81 -1.38
CA LYS A 30 27.38 -28.87 -2.65
C LYS A 30 27.15 -27.46 -3.22
N LEU A 31 26.87 -26.48 -2.39
CA LEU A 31 26.65 -25.11 -2.79
C LEU A 31 27.92 -24.33 -3.11
N SER A 32 29.10 -24.82 -2.65
CA SER A 32 30.39 -24.25 -3.03
C SER A 32 30.87 -24.65 -4.41
N ASN A 33 30.19 -25.60 -5.10
CA ASN A 33 30.46 -25.92 -6.48
C ASN A 33 30.30 -24.68 -7.37
N PRO A 34 31.26 -24.33 -8.26
CA PRO A 34 31.16 -23.17 -9.15
C PRO A 34 29.92 -23.15 -10.04
N GLN A 35 29.34 -24.32 -10.33
CA GLN A 35 28.11 -24.44 -11.13
C GLN A 35 26.82 -24.29 -10.29
N SER A 36 26.92 -24.28 -8.95
CA SER A 36 25.74 -24.13 -8.10
C SER A 36 25.12 -22.71 -8.21
N GLN A 37 23.81 -22.63 -8.00
CA GLN A 37 23.06 -21.39 -7.96
C GLN A 37 22.40 -21.23 -6.58
N PRO A 38 23.18 -20.90 -5.52
CA PRO A 38 22.64 -20.74 -4.19
C PRO A 38 21.52 -19.69 -4.16
N LEU A 39 20.36 -20.01 -3.60
CA LEU A 39 19.19 -19.11 -3.53
C LEU A 39 19.57 -17.74 -2.96
N LYS A 40 20.46 -17.69 -1.97
CA LYS A 40 20.96 -16.44 -1.39
C LYS A 40 21.65 -15.55 -2.44
N LEU A 41 22.61 -16.09 -3.18
CA LEU A 41 23.37 -15.32 -4.19
C LEU A 41 22.46 -14.88 -5.34
N VAL A 42 21.51 -15.74 -5.75
CA VAL A 42 20.54 -15.41 -6.80
C VAL A 42 19.62 -14.28 -6.32
N SER A 43 19.15 -14.31 -5.06
CA SER A 43 18.32 -13.24 -4.51
C SER A 43 19.07 -11.90 -4.41
N GLU A 44 20.36 -11.91 -4.08
CA GLU A 44 21.20 -10.70 -4.05
C GLU A 44 21.33 -10.07 -5.45
N LYS A 45 21.54 -10.89 -6.50
CA LYS A 45 21.56 -10.42 -7.89
C LYS A 45 20.21 -9.82 -8.28
N PHE A 46 19.11 -10.48 -7.96
CA PHE A 46 17.76 -9.97 -8.20
C PHE A 46 17.54 -8.60 -7.56
N PHE A 47 17.92 -8.40 -6.28
CA PHE A 47 17.74 -7.12 -5.59
C PHE A 47 18.61 -5.99 -6.14
N LYS A 48 19.78 -6.28 -6.70
CA LYS A 48 20.62 -5.27 -7.38
C LYS A 48 19.88 -4.67 -8.59
N GLU A 49 19.19 -5.49 -9.36
CA GLU A 49 18.43 -5.02 -10.53
C GLU A 49 17.10 -4.35 -10.18
N GLN A 50 16.63 -4.51 -8.94
CA GLN A 50 15.41 -3.87 -8.44
C GLN A 50 15.67 -2.48 -7.81
N ALA A 51 16.75 -1.80 -8.18
CA ALA A 51 17.14 -0.49 -7.62
C ALA A 51 16.08 0.60 -7.85
N HIS A 52 15.30 0.50 -8.94
CA HIS A 52 14.22 1.43 -9.32
C HIS A 52 12.98 1.35 -8.41
N LEU A 53 12.85 0.32 -7.59
CA LEU A 53 11.70 0.18 -6.70
C LEU A 53 11.75 1.16 -5.54
N LYS A 54 10.56 1.68 -5.14
CA LYS A 54 10.41 2.47 -3.90
C LYS A 54 10.93 1.67 -2.70
N THR A 55 11.56 2.37 -1.75
CA THR A 55 12.25 1.79 -0.59
C THR A 55 11.34 0.83 0.19
N SER A 56 10.09 1.22 0.48
CA SER A 56 9.14 0.37 1.20
C SER A 56 8.82 -0.93 0.44
N THR A 57 8.68 -0.87 -0.89
CA THR A 57 8.44 -2.05 -1.72
C THR A 57 9.65 -2.98 -1.71
N LYS A 58 10.86 -2.42 -1.83
CA LYS A 58 12.10 -3.17 -1.78
C LYS A 58 12.26 -3.89 -0.44
N ILE A 59 12.08 -3.18 0.67
CA ILE A 59 12.17 -3.76 2.03
C ILE A 59 11.13 -4.87 2.21
N ARG A 60 9.88 -4.66 1.82
CA ARG A 60 8.83 -5.69 1.91
C ARG A 60 9.21 -6.94 1.11
N LYS A 61 9.66 -6.79 -0.13
CA LYS A 61 10.11 -7.91 -0.97
C LYS A 61 11.30 -8.64 -0.33
N THR A 62 12.30 -7.89 0.13
CA THR A 62 13.47 -8.45 0.81
C THR A 62 13.05 -9.29 2.01
N ASN A 63 12.24 -8.76 2.90
CA ASN A 63 11.77 -9.48 4.09
C ASN A 63 10.98 -10.74 3.71
N ASN A 64 10.09 -10.67 2.73
CA ASN A 64 9.29 -11.82 2.31
C ASN A 64 10.15 -12.93 1.68
N ILE A 65 11.16 -12.58 0.88
CA ILE A 65 12.10 -13.53 0.29
C ILE A 65 13.03 -14.10 1.36
N GLN A 66 13.50 -13.29 2.31
CA GLN A 66 14.31 -13.77 3.45
C GLN A 66 13.53 -14.72 4.35
N ASP A 67 12.24 -14.47 4.61
CA ASP A 67 11.39 -15.37 5.37
C ASP A 67 11.27 -16.73 4.67
N PHE A 68 11.11 -16.73 3.33
CA PHE A 68 11.10 -17.96 2.55
C PHE A 68 12.43 -18.69 2.62
N MET A 69 13.55 -17.96 2.51
CA MET A 69 14.90 -18.52 2.61
C MET A 69 15.16 -19.17 3.98
N LYS A 70 14.68 -18.54 5.05
CA LYS A 70 14.78 -19.11 6.40
C LYS A 70 13.99 -20.41 6.52
N TRP A 71 12.81 -20.45 5.92
CA TRP A 71 11.95 -21.64 5.94
C TRP A 71 12.51 -22.81 5.12
N ILE A 72 13.01 -22.54 3.90
CA ILE A 72 13.53 -23.57 3.00
C ILE A 72 14.95 -24.02 3.35
N GLY A 73 15.73 -23.17 4.03
CA GLY A 73 17.13 -23.39 4.37
C GLY A 73 18.10 -23.11 3.23
N MET A 74 19.32 -23.66 3.35
CA MET A 74 20.38 -23.54 2.33
C MET A 74 20.12 -24.51 1.19
N VAL A 75 19.74 -23.98 0.02
CA VAL A 75 19.41 -24.77 -1.18
C VAL A 75 19.92 -24.09 -2.46
N ASP A 76 20.16 -24.88 -3.49
CA ASP A 76 20.27 -24.40 -4.86
C ASP A 76 18.86 -24.04 -5.37
N ILE A 77 18.69 -22.85 -5.97
CA ILE A 77 17.38 -22.40 -6.44
C ILE A 77 16.72 -23.36 -7.41
N ARG A 78 17.51 -24.11 -8.19
CA ARG A 78 17.06 -25.11 -9.17
C ARG A 78 16.43 -26.34 -8.51
N GLU A 79 16.72 -26.59 -7.23
CA GLU A 79 16.15 -27.70 -6.45
C GLU A 79 14.76 -27.39 -5.92
N ILE A 80 14.35 -26.12 -5.97
CA ILE A 80 13.04 -25.69 -5.48
C ILE A 80 11.98 -26.04 -6.52
N LYS A 81 11.13 -27.02 -6.15
CA LYS A 81 10.06 -27.55 -6.99
C LYS A 81 8.69 -27.06 -6.53
N LYS A 82 7.66 -27.33 -7.33
CA LYS A 82 6.28 -26.93 -7.05
C LYS A 82 5.77 -27.45 -5.70
N VAL A 83 6.23 -28.62 -5.25
CA VAL A 83 5.90 -29.17 -3.93
C VAL A 83 6.38 -28.26 -2.81
N HIS A 84 7.58 -27.68 -2.91
CA HIS A 84 8.11 -26.74 -1.91
C HIS A 84 7.27 -25.45 -1.87
N ALA A 85 6.85 -24.95 -3.04
CA ALA A 85 5.99 -23.78 -3.12
C ALA A 85 4.60 -24.05 -2.48
N GLY A 86 4.02 -25.23 -2.72
CA GLY A 86 2.79 -25.66 -2.08
C GLY A 86 2.92 -25.77 -0.56
N ASN A 87 3.97 -26.47 -0.08
CA ASN A 87 4.25 -26.64 1.35
C ASN A 87 4.48 -25.29 2.06
N TYR A 88 5.14 -24.33 1.41
CA TYR A 88 5.31 -23.00 1.98
C TYR A 88 3.99 -22.26 2.14
N VAL A 89 3.08 -22.36 1.16
CA VAL A 89 1.73 -21.78 1.26
C VAL A 89 0.95 -22.43 2.40
N THR A 90 1.02 -23.75 2.56
CA THR A 90 0.42 -24.48 3.69
C THR A 90 0.98 -23.97 5.02
N TYR A 91 2.31 -23.91 5.17
CA TYR A 91 3.00 -23.38 6.35
C TYR A 91 2.53 -21.96 6.72
N LEU A 92 2.44 -21.06 5.73
CA LEU A 92 1.94 -19.69 5.97
C LEU A 92 0.47 -19.67 6.41
N SER A 93 -0.33 -20.61 5.91
CA SER A 93 -1.77 -20.69 6.16
C SER A 93 -2.08 -21.27 7.55
N GLU A 94 -1.32 -22.28 7.98
CA GLU A 94 -1.49 -22.95 9.28
C GLU A 94 -1.18 -22.04 10.46
N SER A 95 -0.38 -21.00 10.26
CA SER A 95 -0.13 -19.99 11.30
C SER A 95 -1.41 -19.29 11.77
N GLY A 96 -2.50 -19.33 10.99
CA GLY A 96 -3.84 -18.79 11.31
C GLY A 96 -3.89 -17.26 11.54
N LYS A 97 -2.72 -16.62 11.65
CA LYS A 97 -2.55 -15.21 12.04
C LYS A 97 -2.44 -14.24 10.87
N MET A 98 -2.30 -14.77 9.65
CA MET A 98 -1.98 -13.93 8.49
C MET A 98 -3.22 -13.62 7.64
N ALA A 99 -3.47 -12.32 7.41
CA ALA A 99 -4.51 -11.91 6.48
C ALA A 99 -4.19 -12.41 5.06
N HIS A 100 -5.22 -12.86 4.32
CA HIS A 100 -5.08 -13.39 2.96
C HIS A 100 -4.26 -12.49 2.01
N ASN A 101 -4.46 -11.16 2.07
CA ASN A 101 -3.70 -10.24 1.23
C ASN A 101 -2.21 -10.22 1.59
N THR A 102 -1.87 -10.38 2.88
CA THR A 102 -0.48 -10.47 3.33
C THR A 102 0.16 -11.75 2.81
N LEU A 103 -0.54 -12.87 2.90
CA LEU A 103 -0.11 -14.15 2.34
C LEU A 103 0.08 -14.05 0.81
N SER A 104 -0.91 -13.51 0.11
CA SER A 104 -0.84 -13.28 -1.35
C SER A 104 0.36 -12.42 -1.74
N ASN A 105 0.63 -11.34 -1.00
CA ASN A 105 1.79 -10.48 -1.25
C ASN A 105 3.10 -11.23 -1.03
N LYS A 106 3.22 -12.03 0.05
CA LYS A 106 4.42 -12.84 0.30
C LYS A 106 4.70 -13.80 -0.86
N VAL A 107 3.69 -14.56 -1.29
CA VAL A 107 3.81 -15.49 -2.41
C VAL A 107 4.14 -14.77 -3.72
N SER A 108 3.51 -13.61 -3.97
CA SER A 108 3.77 -12.78 -5.16
C SER A 108 5.20 -12.26 -5.20
N ASP A 109 5.77 -11.85 -4.06
CA ASP A 109 7.14 -11.36 -4.00
C ASP A 109 8.16 -12.47 -4.30
N ILE A 110 7.93 -13.69 -3.76
CA ILE A 110 8.78 -14.85 -4.07
C ILE A 110 8.60 -15.25 -5.53
N LYS A 111 7.37 -15.29 -6.03
CA LYS A 111 7.07 -15.55 -7.44
C LYS A 111 7.85 -14.60 -8.35
N SER A 112 7.97 -13.31 -7.99
CA SER A 112 8.72 -12.34 -8.78
C SER A 112 10.23 -12.64 -8.88
N LEU A 113 10.84 -13.19 -7.83
CA LEU A 113 12.23 -13.67 -7.85
C LEU A 113 12.38 -14.85 -8.84
N PHE A 114 11.47 -15.82 -8.78
CA PHE A 114 11.53 -16.98 -9.67
C PHE A 114 11.21 -16.62 -11.13
N THR A 115 10.28 -15.68 -11.38
CA THR A 115 10.03 -15.17 -12.74
C THR A 115 11.29 -14.51 -13.32
N TRP A 116 12.00 -13.72 -12.50
CA TRP A 116 13.26 -13.13 -12.88
C TRP A 116 14.36 -14.20 -13.14
N ALA A 117 14.45 -15.22 -12.28
CA ALA A 117 15.42 -16.30 -12.45
C ALA A 117 15.13 -17.17 -13.69
N GLU A 118 13.85 -17.44 -13.97
CA GLU A 118 13.40 -18.15 -15.17
C GLU A 118 13.73 -17.36 -16.44
N SER A 119 13.48 -16.07 -16.48
CA SER A 119 13.80 -15.21 -17.64
C SER A 119 15.31 -15.13 -17.95
N ARG A 120 16.16 -15.55 -17.02
CA ARG A 120 17.64 -15.61 -17.17
C ARG A 120 18.19 -17.01 -17.33
N GLY A 121 17.32 -18.02 -17.47
CA GLY A 121 17.72 -19.41 -17.59
C GLY A 121 18.40 -19.99 -16.34
N ILE A 122 18.28 -19.32 -15.17
CA ILE A 122 18.82 -19.81 -13.89
C ILE A 122 17.99 -21.00 -13.41
N VAL A 123 16.67 -20.94 -13.59
CA VAL A 123 15.74 -22.04 -13.36
C VAL A 123 14.97 -22.34 -14.64
N GLU A 124 14.56 -23.60 -14.81
CA GLU A 124 13.80 -24.04 -15.98
C GLU A 124 12.36 -23.53 -15.96
N TYR A 125 11.77 -23.40 -14.78
CA TYR A 125 10.41 -22.90 -14.59
C TYR A 125 10.23 -22.26 -13.21
N ASN A 126 9.22 -21.42 -13.10
CA ASN A 126 8.86 -20.79 -11.83
C ASN A 126 7.89 -21.70 -11.02
N PRO A 127 8.33 -22.26 -9.88
CA PRO A 127 7.52 -23.18 -9.08
C PRO A 127 6.32 -22.53 -8.42
N PHE A 128 6.27 -21.19 -8.32
CA PHE A 128 5.16 -20.44 -7.73
C PHE A 128 4.06 -20.05 -8.74
N VAL A 129 4.20 -20.44 -10.01
CA VAL A 129 3.14 -20.25 -11.02
C VAL A 129 1.99 -21.22 -10.72
N LYS A 130 0.74 -20.70 -10.70
CA LYS A 130 -0.49 -21.47 -10.44
C LYS A 130 -0.51 -22.20 -9.09
N VAL A 131 0.24 -21.73 -8.09
CA VAL A 131 0.06 -22.23 -6.71
C VAL A 131 -1.23 -21.65 -6.16
N LEU A 132 -2.11 -22.53 -5.69
CA LEU A 132 -3.41 -22.14 -5.13
C LEU A 132 -3.21 -21.57 -3.73
N LEU A 133 -3.79 -20.41 -3.50
CA LEU A 133 -3.90 -19.83 -2.17
C LEU A 133 -5.20 -20.26 -1.49
N PRO A 134 -5.25 -20.28 -0.15
CA PRO A 134 -6.51 -20.52 0.57
C PRO A 134 -7.60 -19.57 0.11
N LYS A 135 -8.85 -20.02 0.19
CA LYS A 135 -9.99 -19.15 -0.13
C LYS A 135 -9.97 -17.90 0.74
N LYS A 136 -10.21 -16.76 0.12
CA LYS A 136 -10.29 -15.47 0.80
C LYS A 136 -11.50 -15.46 1.72
N ALA A 137 -11.28 -15.21 3.03
CA ALA A 137 -12.38 -14.93 3.94
C ALA A 137 -13.16 -13.69 3.47
N LYS A 138 -14.48 -13.65 3.74
CA LYS A 138 -15.29 -12.46 3.41
C LYS A 138 -14.65 -11.22 4.03
N LYS A 139 -14.24 -10.29 3.18
CA LYS A 139 -13.63 -9.04 3.62
C LYS A 139 -14.73 -8.12 4.14
N ILE A 140 -14.51 -7.50 5.30
CA ILE A 140 -15.34 -6.37 5.73
C ILE A 140 -15.18 -5.28 4.66
N LYS A 141 -16.25 -5.00 3.93
CA LYS A 141 -16.26 -4.00 2.86
C LYS A 141 -16.13 -2.61 3.48
N ARG A 142 -15.17 -1.83 3.03
CA ARG A 142 -15.10 -0.40 3.38
C ARG A 142 -16.29 0.31 2.77
N ILE A 143 -16.94 1.15 3.56
CA ILE A 143 -18.11 1.91 3.14
C ILE A 143 -17.79 3.40 3.06
N PRO A 144 -18.48 4.16 2.21
CA PRO A 144 -18.43 5.62 2.22
C PRO A 144 -18.82 6.18 3.60
N TRP A 145 -18.31 7.34 3.94
CA TRP A 145 -18.82 8.09 5.11
C TRP A 145 -20.13 8.75 4.71
N ASP A 146 -21.11 8.66 5.58
CA ASP A 146 -22.30 9.51 5.53
C ASP A 146 -22.08 10.82 6.31
N ASN A 147 -23.05 11.72 6.28
CA ASN A 147 -22.96 13.00 6.97
C ASN A 147 -22.79 12.83 8.48
N ASN A 148 -23.45 11.84 9.09
CA ASN A 148 -23.31 11.58 10.53
C ASN A 148 -21.89 11.16 10.88
N HIS A 149 -21.26 10.31 10.06
CA HIS A 149 -19.86 9.94 10.25
C HIS A 149 -18.93 11.16 10.15
N ILE A 150 -19.15 12.04 9.16
CA ILE A 150 -18.36 13.26 8.97
C ILE A 150 -18.52 14.18 10.19
N LEU A 151 -19.74 14.49 10.58
CA LEU A 151 -20.02 15.37 11.72
C LEU A 151 -19.51 14.79 13.04
N THR A 152 -19.73 13.50 13.29
CA THR A 152 -19.20 12.81 14.48
C THR A 152 -17.68 12.91 14.57
N PHE A 153 -16.99 12.79 13.42
CA PHE A 153 -15.54 12.92 13.39
C PHE A 153 -15.11 14.37 13.64
N LEU A 154 -15.68 15.33 12.90
CA LEU A 154 -15.28 16.73 12.96
C LEU A 154 -15.60 17.40 14.30
N ASN A 155 -16.69 16.99 14.96
CA ASN A 155 -17.08 17.49 16.28
C ASN A 155 -16.39 16.75 17.45
N PHE A 156 -15.51 15.78 17.16
CA PHE A 156 -14.81 15.07 18.23
C PHE A 156 -13.82 16.00 18.95
N PRO A 157 -13.82 16.10 20.30
CA PRO A 157 -13.11 17.14 21.05
C PRO A 157 -11.58 17.18 20.86
N LYS A 158 -10.99 16.13 20.32
CA LYS A 158 -9.52 16.02 20.08
C LYS A 158 -9.14 16.28 18.61
N ILE A 159 -10.09 16.74 17.81
CA ILE A 159 -9.84 17.14 16.42
C ILE A 159 -9.09 18.46 16.42
N GLU A 160 -8.06 18.54 15.63
CA GLU A 160 -7.25 19.73 15.40
C GLU A 160 -7.52 20.31 14.01
N PHE A 161 -7.09 21.55 13.80
CA PHE A 161 -7.31 22.26 12.53
C PHE A 161 -6.82 21.47 11.30
N ASN A 162 -5.64 20.85 11.37
CA ASN A 162 -5.11 20.02 10.28
C ASN A 162 -6.01 18.80 9.97
N ASP A 163 -6.65 18.22 10.99
CA ASP A 163 -7.56 17.08 10.82
C ASP A 163 -8.82 17.51 10.05
N ILE A 164 -9.35 18.71 10.40
CA ILE A 164 -10.49 19.34 9.71
C ILE A 164 -10.12 19.64 8.26
N ALA A 165 -9.00 20.35 8.05
CA ALA A 165 -8.55 20.74 6.72
C ALA A 165 -8.33 19.52 5.79
N ALA A 166 -7.64 18.49 6.27
CA ALA A 166 -7.43 17.28 5.49
C ALA A 166 -8.74 16.54 5.17
N THR A 167 -9.70 16.54 6.11
CA THR A 167 -11.01 15.89 5.91
C THR A 167 -11.84 16.67 4.89
N ALA A 168 -11.92 17.99 5.01
CA ALA A 168 -12.64 18.85 4.07
C ALA A 168 -12.05 18.72 2.65
N ILE A 169 -10.73 18.84 2.49
CA ILE A 169 -10.10 18.65 1.19
C ILE A 169 -10.42 17.26 0.64
N ALA A 170 -10.35 16.20 1.45
CA ALA A 170 -10.63 14.83 0.99
C ALA A 170 -12.06 14.64 0.49
N ILE A 171 -13.09 15.21 1.16
CA ILE A 171 -14.49 15.05 0.75
C ILE A 171 -14.85 15.90 -0.45
N TYR A 172 -14.23 17.09 -0.63
CA TYR A 172 -14.53 17.99 -1.76
C TYR A 172 -13.66 17.77 -2.99
N THR A 173 -12.62 16.93 -2.92
CA THR A 173 -11.71 16.69 -4.05
C THR A 173 -11.53 15.22 -4.40
N GLY A 174 -11.83 14.32 -3.48
CA GLY A 174 -11.50 12.91 -3.61
C GLY A 174 -9.98 12.61 -3.62
N MET A 175 -9.11 13.55 -3.28
CA MET A 175 -7.65 13.36 -3.24
C MET A 175 -7.22 12.28 -2.24
N ARG A 176 -6.07 11.65 -2.51
CA ARG A 176 -5.45 10.71 -1.56
C ARG A 176 -4.83 11.47 -0.39
N LEU A 177 -4.85 10.89 0.82
CA LEU A 177 -4.23 11.53 1.99
C LEU A 177 -2.76 11.91 1.75
N ASP A 178 -2.03 11.09 1.03
CA ASP A 178 -0.61 11.36 0.71
C ASP A 178 -0.48 12.59 -0.21
N GLU A 179 -1.39 12.78 -1.16
CA GLU A 179 -1.47 13.97 -2.02
C GLU A 179 -1.79 15.21 -1.19
N ILE A 180 -2.81 15.13 -0.32
CA ILE A 180 -3.20 16.24 0.58
C ILE A 180 -2.05 16.66 1.51
N CYS A 181 -1.33 15.70 2.09
CA CYS A 181 -0.23 15.98 2.99
C CYS A 181 1.02 16.58 2.29
N ASN A 182 1.17 16.34 1.00
CA ASN A 182 2.27 16.88 0.19
C ASN A 182 1.89 18.14 -0.59
N LEU A 183 0.64 18.58 -0.52
CA LEU A 183 0.15 19.77 -1.22
C LEU A 183 0.80 21.03 -0.63
N LYS A 184 1.46 21.82 -1.48
CA LYS A 184 2.06 23.11 -1.16
C LYS A 184 1.16 24.23 -1.63
N PHE A 185 1.32 25.43 -1.08
CA PHE A 185 0.62 26.61 -1.60
C PHE A 185 1.10 26.98 -3.01
N ASP A 186 2.35 26.70 -3.36
CA ASP A 186 2.87 26.89 -4.72
C ASP A 186 2.17 25.99 -5.76
N ASP A 187 1.52 24.90 -5.32
CA ASP A 187 0.73 24.00 -6.16
C ASP A 187 -0.74 24.46 -6.32
N ILE A 188 -1.09 25.64 -5.77
CA ILE A 188 -2.44 26.21 -5.80
C ILE A 188 -2.41 27.48 -6.66
N TYR A 189 -2.91 27.39 -7.87
CA TYR A 189 -3.07 28.53 -8.77
C TYR A 189 -4.27 28.28 -9.71
N GLU A 190 -4.79 29.35 -10.34
CA GLU A 190 -5.95 29.29 -11.22
C GLU A 190 -7.19 28.58 -10.60
N ASP A 191 -7.40 28.80 -9.29
CA ASP A 191 -8.46 28.15 -8.52
C ASP A 191 -8.47 26.61 -8.62
N ALA A 192 -7.27 26.00 -8.62
CA ALA A 192 -7.10 24.57 -8.71
C ALA A 192 -5.88 24.07 -7.92
N PHE A 193 -5.95 22.82 -7.51
CA PHE A 193 -4.81 22.05 -6.99
C PHE A 193 -4.11 21.36 -8.15
N HIS A 194 -2.81 21.58 -8.29
CA HIS A 194 -1.97 20.95 -9.29
C HIS A 194 -1.16 19.82 -8.64
N ILE A 195 -1.50 18.58 -8.96
CA ILE A 195 -0.87 17.37 -8.42
C ILE A 195 0.17 16.90 -9.42
N HIS A 196 1.45 17.10 -9.09
CA HIS A 196 2.58 16.82 -10.00
C HIS A 196 3.07 15.38 -9.93
N GLU A 197 2.95 14.71 -8.77
CA GLU A 197 3.48 13.38 -8.53
C GLU A 197 2.45 12.42 -7.94
N GLY A 198 2.53 11.15 -8.35
CA GLY A 198 1.71 10.09 -7.80
C GLY A 198 2.33 8.71 -7.96
N LYS A 199 1.53 7.69 -7.71
CA LYS A 199 1.96 6.29 -7.85
C LYS A 199 2.03 5.84 -9.32
N THR A 200 1.27 6.48 -10.19
CA THR A 200 1.17 6.23 -11.63
C THR A 200 1.26 7.55 -12.38
N GLU A 201 1.54 7.53 -13.67
CA GLU A 201 1.56 8.73 -14.54
C GLU A 201 0.20 9.44 -14.55
N SER A 202 -0.90 8.70 -14.51
CA SER A 202 -2.27 9.21 -14.40
C SER A 202 -2.56 9.94 -13.08
N ALA A 203 -1.64 9.90 -12.11
CA ALA A 203 -1.82 10.61 -10.85
C ALA A 203 -1.55 12.13 -10.96
N ALA A 204 -0.73 12.55 -11.92
CA ALA A 204 -0.54 13.98 -12.23
C ALA A 204 -1.83 14.53 -12.84
N ARG A 205 -2.41 15.55 -12.21
CA ARG A 205 -3.70 16.11 -12.62
C ARG A 205 -3.98 17.45 -11.95
N THR A 206 -4.93 18.17 -12.53
CA THR A 206 -5.47 19.40 -11.95
C THR A 206 -6.86 19.12 -11.37
N VAL A 207 -7.09 19.54 -10.13
CA VAL A 207 -8.36 19.38 -9.42
C VAL A 207 -8.90 20.76 -9.06
N PRO A 208 -10.03 21.20 -9.65
CA PRO A 208 -10.64 22.50 -9.32
C PRO A 208 -10.97 22.60 -7.82
N ILE A 209 -10.81 23.79 -7.26
CA ILE A 209 -11.13 24.06 -5.87
C ILE A 209 -12.62 24.37 -5.75
N HIS A 210 -13.32 23.64 -4.86
CA HIS A 210 -14.69 23.97 -4.50
C HIS A 210 -14.72 25.26 -3.66
N SER A 211 -15.67 26.13 -3.91
CA SER A 211 -15.79 27.44 -3.22
C SER A 211 -15.82 27.35 -1.69
N ILE A 212 -16.39 26.27 -1.14
CA ILE A 212 -16.41 26.00 0.31
C ILE A 212 -14.99 25.92 0.89
N LEU A 213 -14.00 25.48 0.12
CA LEU A 213 -12.62 25.35 0.59
C LEU A 213 -11.86 26.68 0.63
N SER A 214 -12.36 27.75 0.00
CA SER A 214 -11.61 29.01 -0.15
C SER A 214 -11.22 29.63 1.20
N ASN A 215 -12.17 29.79 2.11
CA ASN A 215 -11.90 30.32 3.46
C ASN A 215 -10.96 29.39 4.26
N LEU A 216 -11.17 28.08 4.17
CA LEU A 216 -10.32 27.10 4.85
C LEU A 216 -8.88 27.17 4.35
N LEU A 217 -8.67 27.30 3.04
CA LEU A 217 -7.33 27.43 2.46
C LEU A 217 -6.62 28.71 2.89
N THR A 218 -7.33 29.86 2.95
CA THR A 218 -6.79 31.10 3.51
C THR A 218 -6.34 30.92 4.97
N GLN A 219 -7.14 30.18 5.77
CA GLN A 219 -6.75 29.88 7.15
C GLN A 219 -5.55 28.90 7.21
N CYS A 220 -5.48 27.92 6.31
CA CYS A 220 -4.31 27.04 6.20
C CYS A 220 -3.05 27.85 5.89
N GLU A 221 -3.11 28.78 4.94
CA GLU A 221 -2.00 29.63 4.54
C GLU A 221 -1.52 30.49 5.70
N SER A 222 -2.42 31.15 6.42
CA SER A 222 -2.07 31.98 7.58
C SER A 222 -1.39 31.21 8.71
N LYS A 223 -1.66 29.91 8.84
CA LYS A 223 -1.10 29.00 9.87
C LYS A 223 0.12 28.22 9.38
N SER A 224 0.41 28.22 8.09
CA SER A 224 1.50 27.43 7.52
C SER A 224 2.87 28.02 7.92
N LYS A 225 3.76 27.12 8.35
CA LYS A 225 5.14 27.46 8.72
C LYS A 225 6.17 26.79 7.79
N ASP A 226 5.72 25.91 6.93
CA ASP A 226 6.57 25.06 6.09
C ASP A 226 6.15 25.06 4.61
N GLY A 227 5.22 25.97 4.23
CA GLY A 227 4.72 26.12 2.86
C GLY A 227 3.71 25.06 2.42
N TYR A 228 3.35 24.12 3.31
CA TYR A 228 2.35 23.07 3.03
C TYR A 228 0.97 23.47 3.56
N VAL A 229 -0.07 23.02 2.84
CA VAL A 229 -1.47 23.21 3.26
C VAL A 229 -1.74 22.52 4.59
N ILE A 230 -1.24 21.29 4.78
CA ILE A 230 -1.24 20.61 6.08
C ILE A 230 0.14 20.78 6.70
N THR A 231 0.25 21.76 7.57
CA THR A 231 1.53 22.22 8.14
C THR A 231 2.02 21.33 9.29
N GLY A 232 3.34 21.36 9.55
CA GLY A 232 3.95 20.78 10.75
C GLY A 232 3.91 19.23 10.80
N LEU A 233 3.72 18.56 9.68
CA LEU A 233 3.72 17.10 9.63
C LEU A 233 5.15 16.55 9.70
N ASN A 234 5.36 15.60 10.64
CA ASN A 234 6.61 14.85 10.74
C ASN A 234 6.60 13.64 9.79
N PRO A 235 7.49 13.60 8.79
CA PRO A 235 7.62 12.45 7.90
C PRO A 235 7.95 11.17 8.66
N GLY A 236 7.64 10.03 8.05
CA GLY A 236 7.93 8.74 8.67
C GLY A 236 7.79 7.57 7.73
N GLY A 237 8.07 6.37 8.29
CA GLY A 237 8.14 5.15 7.49
C GLY A 237 9.40 5.09 6.64
N TYR A 238 9.55 4.01 5.89
CA TYR A 238 10.74 3.79 5.03
C TYR A 238 10.88 4.79 3.89
N ASP A 239 9.77 5.31 3.39
CA ASP A 239 9.73 6.29 2.29
C ASP A 239 9.66 7.73 2.80
N GLN A 240 9.82 7.97 4.10
CA GLN A 240 9.76 9.30 4.75
C GLN A 240 8.52 10.11 4.33
N LYS A 241 7.35 9.47 4.33
CA LYS A 241 6.09 10.09 3.92
C LYS A 241 5.55 11.04 4.96
N ARG A 242 5.16 12.25 4.56
CA ARG A 242 4.48 13.23 5.43
C ARG A 242 3.16 12.68 5.98
N SER A 243 2.44 11.90 5.20
CA SER A 243 1.17 11.27 5.61
C SER A 243 1.33 10.15 6.65
N TRP A 244 2.53 9.60 6.87
CA TRP A 244 2.73 8.37 7.66
C TRP A 244 2.22 8.46 9.11
N ASN A 245 2.67 9.47 9.86
CA ASN A 245 2.27 9.66 11.25
C ASN A 245 0.87 10.26 11.34
N PHE A 246 0.52 11.14 10.40
CA PHE A 246 -0.79 11.77 10.31
C PHE A 246 -1.90 10.74 10.04
N GLN A 247 -1.70 9.81 9.13
CA GLN A 247 -2.64 8.71 8.89
C GLN A 247 -2.91 7.88 10.16
N LYS A 248 -1.86 7.61 10.95
CA LYS A 248 -2.01 6.90 12.24
C LYS A 248 -2.79 7.72 13.25
N ARG A 249 -2.57 9.05 13.30
CA ARG A 249 -3.33 9.98 14.13
C ARG A 249 -4.81 9.95 13.75
N LEU A 250 -5.14 10.16 12.48
CA LEU A 250 -6.51 10.11 11.96
C LEU A 250 -7.20 8.77 12.26
N GLY A 251 -6.48 7.66 12.12
CA GLY A 251 -6.98 6.33 12.47
C GLY A 251 -7.32 6.17 13.97
N ARG A 252 -6.51 6.73 14.86
CA ARG A 252 -6.78 6.75 16.31
C ARG A 252 -7.97 7.65 16.65
N LEU A 253 -8.02 8.86 16.09
CA LEU A 253 -9.14 9.79 16.27
C LEU A 253 -10.47 9.16 15.85
N ARG A 254 -10.51 8.56 14.64
CA ARG A 254 -11.67 7.82 14.14
C ARG A 254 -12.16 6.78 15.15
N LYS A 255 -11.24 5.97 15.71
CA LYS A 255 -11.57 4.94 16.69
C LYS A 255 -12.12 5.54 18.00
N HIS A 256 -11.50 6.62 18.48
CA HIS A 256 -11.94 7.29 19.71
C HIS A 256 -13.26 8.02 19.53
N ALA A 257 -13.55 8.53 18.34
CA ALA A 257 -14.85 9.10 17.98
C ALA A 257 -15.97 8.04 17.82
N GLY A 258 -15.68 6.76 18.03
CA GLY A 258 -16.67 5.68 17.97
C GLY A 258 -17.08 5.27 16.55
N LEU A 259 -16.39 5.73 15.52
CA LEU A 259 -16.72 5.40 14.13
C LEU A 259 -16.43 3.92 13.82
N PRO A 260 -17.28 3.25 13.00
CA PRO A 260 -17.13 1.84 12.65
C PRO A 260 -15.79 1.53 11.98
N GLU A 261 -15.33 0.29 12.10
CA GLU A 261 -14.11 -0.16 11.41
C GLU A 261 -14.22 -0.16 9.88
N THR A 262 -15.44 -0.17 9.37
CA THR A 262 -15.75 -0.11 7.94
C THR A 262 -15.46 1.24 7.32
N VAL A 263 -15.52 2.34 8.09
CA VAL A 263 -15.19 3.70 7.65
C VAL A 263 -13.76 4.04 8.05
N VAL A 264 -12.92 4.37 7.10
CA VAL A 264 -11.52 4.78 7.30
C VAL A 264 -11.27 6.05 6.51
N PHE A 265 -10.22 6.82 6.83
CA PHE A 265 -9.95 8.07 6.11
C PHE A 265 -9.95 7.88 4.58
N HIS A 266 -9.33 6.82 4.07
CA HIS A 266 -9.33 6.53 2.63
C HIS A 266 -10.75 6.30 2.05
N SER A 267 -11.75 5.94 2.87
CA SER A 267 -13.13 5.83 2.38
C SER A 267 -13.81 7.20 2.12
N LEU A 268 -13.24 8.33 2.58
CA LEU A 268 -13.70 9.67 2.18
C LEU A 268 -13.63 9.86 0.66
N ARG A 269 -12.65 9.23 0.02
CA ARG A 269 -12.53 9.19 -1.42
C ARG A 269 -13.68 8.40 -2.09
N ASN A 270 -14.15 7.32 -1.43
CA ASN A 270 -15.36 6.61 -1.87
C ASN A 270 -16.60 7.48 -1.64
N THR A 271 -16.62 8.27 -0.56
CA THR A 271 -17.69 9.24 -0.28
C THR A 271 -17.80 10.27 -1.40
N PHE A 272 -16.68 10.89 -1.79
CA PHE A 272 -16.61 11.81 -2.93
C PHE A 272 -17.18 11.16 -4.20
N ALA A 273 -16.65 9.99 -4.60
CA ALA A 273 -17.10 9.30 -5.80
C ALA A 273 -18.61 9.01 -5.77
N THR A 274 -19.11 8.46 -4.66
CA THR A 274 -20.54 8.14 -4.51
C THR A 274 -21.42 9.38 -4.59
N ARG A 275 -21.00 10.51 -3.98
CA ARG A 275 -21.72 11.78 -4.07
C ARG A 275 -21.77 12.30 -5.51
N MET A 276 -20.65 12.30 -6.20
CA MET A 276 -20.56 12.72 -7.60
C MET A 276 -21.44 11.84 -8.52
N GLU A 277 -21.40 10.51 -8.32
CA GLU A 277 -22.28 9.58 -9.04
C GLU A 277 -23.76 9.87 -8.80
N ASN A 278 -24.17 10.14 -7.56
CA ASN A 278 -25.55 10.48 -7.20
C ASN A 278 -26.00 11.82 -7.79
N LEU A 279 -25.08 12.74 -8.06
CA LEU A 279 -25.34 14.00 -8.76
C LEU A 279 -25.41 13.83 -10.29
N GLY A 280 -25.21 12.59 -10.80
CA GLY A 280 -25.20 12.31 -12.24
C GLY A 280 -23.97 12.82 -12.96
N VAL A 281 -22.86 13.05 -12.24
CA VAL A 281 -21.58 13.45 -12.86
C VAL A 281 -21.03 12.28 -13.69
N PRO A 282 -20.58 12.53 -14.93
CA PRO A 282 -20.01 11.51 -15.79
C PRO A 282 -18.82 10.78 -15.13
N LYS A 283 -18.73 9.46 -15.32
CA LYS A 283 -17.68 8.64 -14.67
C LYS A 283 -16.26 9.07 -15.04
N ASN A 284 -16.03 9.49 -16.28
CA ASN A 284 -14.74 10.00 -16.74
C ASN A 284 -14.32 11.28 -15.98
N HIS A 285 -15.27 12.19 -15.65
CA HIS A 285 -14.99 13.35 -14.80
C HIS A 285 -14.53 12.88 -13.40
N ILE A 286 -15.26 11.93 -12.80
CA ILE A 286 -14.95 11.39 -11.49
C ILE A 286 -13.56 10.70 -11.50
N SER A 287 -13.28 9.86 -12.50
CA SER A 287 -12.00 9.18 -12.66
C SER A 287 -10.85 10.17 -12.80
N GLN A 288 -10.99 11.21 -13.62
CA GLN A 288 -9.95 12.23 -13.81
C GLN A 288 -9.72 13.03 -12.52
N LEU A 289 -10.77 13.50 -11.84
CA LEU A 289 -10.65 14.19 -10.56
C LEU A 289 -9.94 13.34 -9.51
N MET A 290 -10.24 12.06 -9.47
CA MET A 290 -9.63 11.12 -8.56
C MET A 290 -8.23 10.63 -9.00
N GLY A 291 -7.81 10.81 -10.24
CA GLY A 291 -6.59 10.21 -10.81
C GLY A 291 -6.66 8.69 -10.76
N HIS A 292 -7.72 8.13 -11.35
CA HIS A 292 -7.86 6.71 -11.66
C HIS A 292 -7.61 6.50 -13.15
N GLU A 293 -6.97 5.39 -13.49
CA GLU A 293 -6.97 4.90 -14.86
C GLU A 293 -8.37 4.34 -15.16
N ASP A 294 -8.99 4.80 -16.22
CA ASP A 294 -10.34 4.35 -16.59
C ASP A 294 -10.36 2.92 -17.13
N GLY A 295 -9.16 2.32 -17.31
CA GLY A 295 -9.00 1.00 -17.92
C GLY A 295 -9.44 0.97 -19.39
N ASN A 296 -9.73 2.13 -19.96
CA ASN A 296 -10.02 2.28 -21.38
C ASN A 296 -8.78 2.87 -22.07
N MET A 297 -7.98 2.00 -22.65
CA MET A 297 -6.69 2.33 -23.27
C MET A 297 -6.79 3.50 -24.28
N ALA A 298 -7.95 3.68 -24.93
CA ALA A 298 -8.17 4.76 -25.89
C ALA A 298 -8.30 6.13 -25.20
N LEU A 299 -8.93 6.20 -24.02
CA LEU A 299 -9.06 7.44 -23.26
C LEU A 299 -7.80 7.73 -22.44
N ASP A 300 -7.15 6.70 -21.89
CA ASP A 300 -5.97 6.85 -21.06
C ASP A 300 -4.71 7.24 -21.87
N VAL A 301 -4.59 6.79 -23.14
CA VAL A 301 -3.39 7.00 -23.97
C VAL A 301 -3.54 8.13 -24.99
N TYR A 302 -4.74 8.32 -25.56
CA TYR A 302 -4.96 9.26 -26.68
C TYR A 302 -5.68 10.55 -26.30
N SER A 303 -6.24 10.65 -25.09
CA SER A 303 -6.91 11.85 -24.61
C SER A 303 -5.95 12.67 -23.75
N GLY A 304 -5.78 13.95 -24.09
CA GLY A 304 -5.09 14.93 -23.24
C GLY A 304 -5.83 15.27 -21.93
N GLY A 305 -6.87 14.48 -21.59
CA GLY A 305 -7.78 14.75 -20.48
C GLY A 305 -8.88 15.76 -20.82
N LEU A 306 -9.82 15.92 -19.92
CA LEU A 306 -10.87 16.94 -20.03
C LEU A 306 -10.30 18.32 -19.68
N ALA A 307 -10.83 19.34 -20.34
CA ALA A 307 -10.58 20.73 -19.93
C ALA A 307 -11.04 20.94 -18.47
N ILE A 308 -10.48 21.94 -17.80
CA ILE A 308 -10.73 22.16 -16.38
C ILE A 308 -12.18 22.63 -16.11
N GLU A 309 -12.82 23.35 -17.04
CA GLU A 309 -14.14 23.94 -16.86
C GLU A 309 -15.24 22.90 -16.61
N PRO A 310 -15.38 21.81 -17.39
CA PRO A 310 -16.35 20.75 -17.10
C PRO A 310 -16.10 20.07 -15.72
N LEU A 311 -14.84 20.00 -15.28
CA LEU A 311 -14.51 19.47 -13.97
C LEU A 311 -14.87 20.45 -12.87
N ARG A 312 -14.66 21.75 -13.08
CA ARG A 312 -15.05 22.85 -12.16
C ARG A 312 -16.57 22.87 -11.96
N GLU A 313 -17.35 22.79 -13.05
CA GLU A 313 -18.80 22.70 -12.98
C GLU A 313 -19.24 21.45 -12.18
N SER A 314 -18.61 20.31 -12.45
CA SER A 314 -18.92 19.06 -11.75
C SER A 314 -18.65 19.15 -10.26
N ILE A 315 -17.51 19.72 -9.85
CA ILE A 315 -17.15 19.91 -8.44
C ILE A 315 -18.06 20.93 -7.77
N GLY A 316 -18.41 22.04 -8.45
CA GLY A 316 -19.26 23.09 -7.91
C GLY A 316 -20.68 22.63 -7.54
N ARG A 317 -21.13 21.49 -8.05
CA ARG A 317 -22.42 20.88 -7.70
C ARG A 317 -22.40 20.07 -6.40
N LEU A 318 -21.20 19.82 -5.83
CA LEU A 318 -21.02 18.95 -4.68
C LEU A 318 -21.46 19.67 -3.40
N SER A 319 -22.33 19.04 -2.61
CA SER A 319 -22.75 19.49 -1.30
C SER A 319 -22.96 18.31 -0.37
N TYR A 320 -22.62 18.50 0.88
CA TYR A 320 -22.86 17.53 1.97
C TYR A 320 -23.96 18.04 2.92
N GLY A 321 -24.63 19.15 2.56
CA GLY A 321 -25.65 19.79 3.38
C GLY A 321 -25.08 20.82 4.35
N HIS A 322 -25.94 21.71 4.81
CA HIS A 322 -25.58 22.94 5.52
C HIS A 322 -24.57 22.74 6.66
N GLU A 323 -24.75 21.69 7.49
CA GLU A 323 -23.90 21.48 8.68
C GLU A 323 -22.45 21.07 8.29
N VAL A 324 -22.26 20.32 7.21
CA VAL A 324 -20.93 19.93 6.74
C VAL A 324 -20.33 21.04 5.87
N ASP A 325 -21.15 21.70 5.08
CA ASP A 325 -20.73 22.75 4.15
C ASP A 325 -20.37 24.08 4.87
N ALA A 326 -20.69 24.20 6.16
CA ALA A 326 -20.34 25.33 7.02
C ALA A 326 -18.93 25.23 7.65
N LEU A 327 -18.12 24.29 7.21
CA LEU A 327 -16.74 24.03 7.71
C LEU A 327 -15.78 25.20 7.51
#